data_2e57898b7a3cfa82dcde97401b8f826e
#
_entry.id   2e57898b7a3cfa82dcde97401b8f826e
#
_cell.length_a   1.000
_cell.length_b   1.000
_cell.length_c   1.000
_cell.angle_alpha   90.00
_cell.angle_beta   90.00
_cell.angle_gamma   90.00
#
_symmetry.space_group_name_H-M   'P 1'
#
loop_
_entity.id
_entity.type
_entity.pdbx_description
1 polymer ?
#
loop_
_entity_poly.entity_id
_entity_poly.type
_entity_poly.pdbx_seq_one_letter_code
_entity_poly.pdbx_strand_id
1 'polypeptide(L)'
;HFHSMHGDYSRYSMWKWLDGYWGEEAHFSREDDFGLVGQVTSPSNRFIESVNLLVKTEDWSRQTHDYRVRRFLGDAPNAIWIVEGDPTVYYSKQAALTSHSFEGRDQHAFDVALRRQEFDQKWGFQGWLGHKYEKGATEFRLWSPLARRVQLLLFKKGSKKPKIIKMSRGTSVNKDRHEMNTHGVWSTTVKKDLDGVAYQFRVYHEESFYQDTRDPYSIALSLDNKKSLVVNPQRLVPRGYEKVTKQKASWRKANACSSVICEMHLRDFSISETSGVKKSYRGTYLGACQKGTKNAHGDVTGFDYLKRMGYNYVQLQPVFDHHKTYDKDGKLLYNWGYDPENYNVPDRQFAADQKNPVAPI
;
A
#
# COMPACT_ATOMS: atom_id res chain seq x y z
N HIS A 1 -13.58 -24.64 -0.54
CA HIS A 1 -13.67 -25.45 -1.77
C HIS A 1 -12.45 -25.16 -2.65
N PHE A 2 -11.85 -26.17 -3.21
CA PHE A 2 -10.66 -26.06 -4.07
C PHE A 2 -10.85 -26.85 -5.37
N HIS A 3 -10.62 -26.18 -6.50
CA HIS A 3 -10.63 -26.79 -7.82
C HIS A 3 -9.22 -26.93 -8.36
N SER A 4 -8.79 -28.17 -8.64
CA SER A 4 -7.52 -28.44 -9.30
C SER A 4 -7.68 -28.43 -10.82
N MET A 5 -6.84 -27.66 -11.45
CA MET A 5 -6.76 -27.59 -12.92
C MET A 5 -6.20 -28.89 -13.54
N HIS A 6 -5.69 -29.79 -12.73
CA HIS A 6 -5.13 -31.08 -13.18
C HIS A 6 -6.11 -32.24 -13.11
N GLY A 7 -7.26 -32.05 -12.46
CA GLY A 7 -8.23 -33.13 -12.24
C GLY A 7 -7.77 -34.26 -11.31
N ASP A 8 -6.56 -34.16 -10.76
CA ASP A 8 -6.05 -35.11 -9.77
C ASP A 8 -6.11 -34.48 -8.38
N TYR A 9 -7.00 -34.99 -7.57
CA TYR A 9 -7.24 -34.47 -6.22
C TYR A 9 -6.57 -35.30 -5.11
N SER A 10 -5.86 -36.36 -5.43
CA SER A 10 -5.41 -37.40 -4.47
C SER A 10 -4.28 -36.93 -3.54
N ARG A 11 -3.63 -35.80 -3.82
CA ARG A 11 -2.40 -35.38 -3.15
C ARG A 11 -2.44 -34.00 -2.52
N TYR A 12 -3.61 -33.37 -2.48
CA TYR A 12 -3.70 -32.01 -1.96
C TYR A 12 -4.07 -31.97 -0.49
N SER A 13 -3.42 -31.07 0.23
CA SER A 13 -3.75 -30.66 1.59
C SER A 13 -3.76 -29.14 1.68
N MET A 14 -4.20 -28.62 2.80
CA MET A 14 -4.18 -27.19 3.09
C MET A 14 -3.10 -26.91 4.16
N TRP A 15 -2.38 -25.82 4.00
CA TRP A 15 -1.56 -25.25 5.03
C TRP A 15 -2.21 -23.95 5.51
N LYS A 16 -2.52 -23.83 6.79
CA LYS A 16 -3.19 -22.67 7.38
C LYS A 16 -2.35 -22.06 8.48
N TRP A 17 -2.37 -20.74 8.59
CA TRP A 17 -1.69 -20.03 9.67
C TRP A 17 -2.39 -18.73 10.01
N LEU A 18 -2.11 -18.21 11.20
CA LEU A 18 -2.50 -16.89 11.67
C LEU A 18 -1.26 -16.00 11.72
N ASP A 19 -1.43 -14.70 11.50
CA ASP A 19 -0.33 -13.75 11.58
C ASP A 19 0.38 -13.86 12.95
N GLY A 20 1.69 -14.12 12.90
CA GLY A 20 2.51 -14.30 14.11
C GLY A 20 2.47 -15.70 14.77
N TYR A 21 1.84 -16.69 14.15
CA TYR A 21 1.77 -18.08 14.63
C TYR A 21 2.30 -19.05 13.58
N TRP A 22 2.80 -20.19 14.06
CA TRP A 22 3.19 -21.30 13.18
C TRP A 22 1.98 -21.87 12.45
N GLY A 23 2.21 -22.25 11.20
CA GLY A 23 1.18 -22.90 10.41
C GLY A 23 0.96 -24.36 10.80
N GLU A 24 -0.19 -24.86 10.47
CA GLU A 24 -0.56 -26.28 10.63
C GLU A 24 -1.25 -26.83 9.39
N GLU A 25 -1.10 -28.11 9.19
CA GLU A 25 -1.73 -28.82 8.08
C GLU A 25 -3.20 -29.10 8.38
N ALA A 26 -4.03 -28.94 7.36
CA ALA A 26 -5.42 -29.34 7.36
C ALA A 26 -5.73 -30.13 6.09
N HIS A 27 -6.63 -31.11 6.21
CA HIS A 27 -6.95 -32.02 5.11
C HIS A 27 -8.33 -31.73 4.52
N PHE A 28 -8.47 -32.06 3.25
CA PHE A 28 -9.78 -32.06 2.62
C PHE A 28 -10.56 -33.30 3.10
N SER A 29 -11.85 -33.13 3.33
CA SER A 29 -12.70 -34.16 3.93
C SER A 29 -13.62 -34.86 2.94
N ARG A 30 -13.89 -34.22 1.80
CA ARG A 30 -14.77 -34.74 0.75
C ARG A 30 -14.54 -34.03 -0.57
N GLU A 31 -15.17 -34.48 -1.60
CA GLU A 31 -15.24 -33.82 -2.90
C GLU A 31 -16.70 -33.49 -3.23
N ASP A 32 -16.91 -32.37 -3.93
CA ASP A 32 -18.20 -31.97 -4.48
C ASP A 32 -18.06 -31.64 -5.98
N ASP A 33 -19.10 -31.10 -6.58
CA ASP A 33 -19.14 -30.74 -8.00
C ASP A 33 -18.22 -29.55 -8.37
N PHE A 34 -17.58 -28.91 -7.40
CA PHE A 34 -16.56 -27.91 -7.63
C PHE A 34 -15.15 -28.50 -7.50
N GLY A 35 -14.95 -29.45 -6.62
CA GLY A 35 -13.67 -30.09 -6.31
C GLY A 35 -13.55 -30.46 -4.84
N LEU A 36 -12.34 -30.37 -4.28
CA LEU A 36 -12.09 -30.74 -2.89
C LEU A 36 -12.74 -29.75 -1.91
N VAL A 37 -13.31 -30.32 -0.85
CA VAL A 37 -13.91 -29.54 0.25
C VAL A 37 -13.19 -29.84 1.56
N GLY A 38 -12.68 -28.80 2.18
CA GLY A 38 -12.06 -28.87 3.50
C GLY A 38 -12.65 -27.85 4.45
N GLN A 39 -12.40 -28.03 5.71
CA GLN A 39 -12.83 -27.11 6.76
C GLN A 39 -11.62 -26.61 7.53
N VAL A 40 -11.52 -25.30 7.64
CA VAL A 40 -10.52 -24.63 8.47
C VAL A 40 -11.23 -24.10 9.71
N THR A 41 -10.89 -24.65 10.87
CA THR A 41 -11.40 -24.18 12.16
C THR A 41 -10.39 -23.25 12.83
N SER A 42 -10.89 -22.21 13.43
CA SER A 42 -10.08 -21.36 14.31
C SER A 42 -9.86 -22.02 15.65
N PRO A 43 -8.67 -21.90 16.28
CA PRO A 43 -8.50 -22.27 17.68
C PRO A 43 -9.51 -21.52 18.53
N SER A 44 -10.12 -22.25 19.48
CA SER A 44 -11.24 -21.80 20.31
C SER A 44 -11.03 -20.42 20.93
N ASN A 45 -12.11 -19.65 20.98
CA ASN A 45 -12.35 -18.45 21.79
C ASN A 45 -11.59 -17.15 21.46
N ARG A 46 -10.91 -17.04 20.33
CA ARG A 46 -10.36 -15.77 19.87
C ARG A 46 -11.11 -15.27 18.64
N PHE A 47 -11.48 -14.00 18.68
CA PHE A 47 -11.93 -13.30 17.49
C PHE A 47 -10.77 -13.22 16.50
N ILE A 48 -10.91 -13.86 15.35
CA ILE A 48 -9.91 -13.89 14.30
C ILE A 48 -10.43 -13.08 13.13
N GLU A 49 -9.72 -12.01 12.81
CA GLU A 49 -10.09 -11.15 11.68
C GLU A 49 -9.77 -11.78 10.32
N SER A 50 -8.71 -12.58 10.26
CA SER A 50 -8.30 -13.25 9.03
C SER A 50 -7.55 -14.55 9.32
N VAL A 51 -7.66 -15.48 8.38
CA VAL A 51 -6.86 -16.71 8.33
C VAL A 51 -6.09 -16.70 7.02
N ASN A 52 -4.80 -17.01 7.09
CA ASN A 52 -4.03 -17.26 5.89
C ASN A 52 -4.06 -18.75 5.58
N LEU A 53 -4.14 -19.09 4.31
CA LEU A 53 -4.09 -20.47 3.86
C LEU A 53 -3.49 -20.58 2.45
N LEU A 54 -2.91 -21.70 2.17
CA LEU A 54 -2.58 -22.14 0.82
C LEU A 54 -3.00 -23.61 0.64
N VAL A 55 -3.14 -24.03 -0.60
CA VAL A 55 -3.32 -25.42 -0.95
C VAL A 55 -2.02 -25.92 -1.57
N LYS A 56 -1.57 -27.08 -1.12
CA LYS A 56 -0.30 -27.68 -1.55
C LYS A 56 -0.44 -29.17 -1.80
N THR A 57 0.50 -29.73 -2.54
CA THR A 57 0.70 -31.17 -2.55
C THR A 57 1.42 -31.63 -1.28
N GLU A 58 1.26 -32.89 -0.89
CA GLU A 58 1.91 -33.46 0.30
C GLU A 58 3.43 -33.24 0.31
N ASP A 59 4.05 -33.41 -0.85
CA ASP A 59 5.49 -33.26 -1.07
C ASP A 59 5.96 -31.81 -1.32
N TRP A 60 5.06 -30.82 -1.24
CA TRP A 60 5.32 -29.41 -1.54
C TRP A 60 5.84 -29.14 -2.97
N SER A 61 5.73 -30.11 -3.88
CA SER A 61 6.17 -29.90 -5.27
C SER A 61 5.30 -28.88 -6.02
N ARG A 62 4.07 -28.69 -5.56
CA ARG A 62 3.14 -27.67 -6.06
C ARG A 62 2.42 -27.01 -4.89
N GLN A 63 2.21 -25.73 -5.01
CA GLN A 63 1.41 -24.96 -4.07
C GLN A 63 0.69 -23.82 -4.79
N THR A 64 -0.41 -23.38 -4.22
CA THR A 64 -1.13 -22.18 -4.66
C THR A 64 -0.46 -20.91 -4.13
N HIS A 65 -1.02 -19.77 -4.47
CA HIS A 65 -0.72 -18.52 -3.79
C HIS A 65 -1.11 -18.60 -2.31
N ASP A 66 -0.52 -17.70 -1.51
CA ASP A 66 -0.95 -17.45 -0.15
C ASP A 66 -2.26 -16.64 -0.19
N TYR A 67 -3.32 -17.22 0.33
CA TYR A 67 -4.62 -16.56 0.41
C TYR A 67 -4.84 -16.01 1.80
N ARG A 68 -5.20 -14.73 1.89
CA ARG A 68 -5.66 -14.13 3.13
C ARG A 68 -7.17 -14.03 3.12
N VAL A 69 -7.80 -14.90 3.88
CA VAL A 69 -9.26 -14.96 4.02
C VAL A 69 -9.68 -14.11 5.21
N ARG A 70 -10.41 -13.03 4.94
CA ARG A 70 -10.96 -12.17 5.99
C ARG A 70 -12.30 -12.72 6.46
N ARG A 71 -12.50 -12.74 7.77
CA ARG A 71 -13.80 -13.00 8.36
C ARG A 71 -14.62 -11.72 8.32
N PHE A 72 -15.77 -11.79 7.70
CA PHE A 72 -16.76 -10.71 7.79
C PHE A 72 -17.64 -10.93 9.02
N LEU A 73 -17.95 -9.84 9.73
CA LEU A 73 -18.95 -9.85 10.79
C LEU A 73 -20.34 -9.80 10.15
N GLY A 74 -21.24 -10.68 10.56
CA GLY A 74 -22.62 -10.74 10.07
C GLY A 74 -22.85 -11.95 9.16
N ASP A 75 -23.79 -11.83 8.24
CA ASP A 75 -24.29 -12.90 7.34
C ASP A 75 -23.34 -13.23 6.19
N ALA A 76 -22.04 -13.03 6.37
CA ALA A 76 -21.06 -13.36 5.36
C ALA A 76 -20.97 -14.88 5.15
N PRO A 77 -20.73 -15.35 3.93
CA PRO A 77 -20.58 -16.75 3.65
C PRO A 77 -19.41 -17.33 4.46
N ASN A 78 -19.65 -18.43 5.15
CA ASN A 78 -18.63 -19.19 5.86
C ASN A 78 -17.82 -20.08 4.92
N ALA A 79 -17.90 -19.89 3.62
CA ALA A 79 -17.23 -20.66 2.60
C ALA A 79 -16.51 -19.78 1.58
N ILE A 80 -15.39 -20.28 1.11
CA ILE A 80 -14.61 -19.69 0.01
C ILE A 80 -14.36 -20.73 -1.06
N TRP A 81 -14.11 -20.25 -2.28
CA TRP A 81 -13.77 -21.05 -3.44
C TRP A 81 -12.41 -20.59 -3.98
N ILE A 82 -11.53 -21.54 -4.19
CA ILE A 82 -10.17 -21.35 -4.68
C ILE A 82 -10.01 -22.18 -5.96
N VAL A 83 -9.46 -21.58 -6.99
CA VAL A 83 -9.09 -22.23 -8.22
C VAL A 83 -7.56 -22.28 -8.31
N GLU A 84 -7.01 -23.47 -8.62
CA GLU A 84 -5.55 -23.62 -8.75
C GLU A 84 -4.99 -22.63 -9.78
N GLY A 85 -3.91 -21.93 -9.43
CA GLY A 85 -3.28 -20.95 -10.31
C GLY A 85 -3.92 -19.54 -10.29
N ASP A 86 -5.10 -19.39 -9.66
CA ASP A 86 -5.77 -18.09 -9.50
C ASP A 86 -5.45 -17.49 -8.12
N PRO A 87 -4.90 -16.26 -8.04
CA PRO A 87 -4.62 -15.61 -6.77
C PRO A 87 -5.87 -15.07 -6.06
N THR A 88 -7.05 -15.22 -6.66
CA THR A 88 -8.30 -14.65 -6.16
C THR A 88 -8.99 -15.61 -5.20
N VAL A 89 -9.44 -15.07 -4.05
CA VAL A 89 -10.39 -15.76 -3.17
C VAL A 89 -11.81 -15.39 -3.59
N TYR A 90 -12.58 -16.39 -3.99
CA TYR A 90 -14.00 -16.21 -4.32
C TYR A 90 -14.88 -16.49 -3.12
N TYR A 91 -15.85 -15.65 -2.86
CA TYR A 91 -16.81 -15.80 -1.76
C TYR A 91 -18.18 -16.31 -2.21
N SER A 92 -18.27 -16.78 -3.45
CA SER A 92 -19.40 -17.53 -3.96
C SER A 92 -18.96 -18.54 -5.02
N LYS A 93 -19.62 -19.70 -5.08
CA LYS A 93 -19.37 -20.73 -6.09
C LYS A 93 -19.57 -20.17 -7.51
N GLN A 94 -20.63 -19.37 -7.71
CA GLN A 94 -20.93 -18.80 -9.02
C GLN A 94 -19.81 -17.87 -9.50
N ALA A 95 -19.23 -17.06 -8.61
CA ALA A 95 -18.11 -16.17 -8.97
C ALA A 95 -16.87 -16.99 -9.38
N ALA A 96 -16.59 -18.10 -8.68
CA ALA A 96 -15.49 -18.99 -9.03
C ALA A 96 -15.73 -19.72 -10.37
N LEU A 97 -16.93 -20.23 -10.60
CA LEU A 97 -17.30 -20.94 -11.83
C LEU A 97 -17.28 -20.02 -13.07
N THR A 98 -17.59 -18.75 -12.89
CA THR A 98 -17.53 -17.74 -13.96
C THR A 98 -16.16 -17.09 -14.08
N SER A 99 -15.21 -17.49 -13.23
CA SER A 99 -13.82 -17.08 -13.37
C SER A 99 -13.22 -17.86 -14.55
N HIS A 100 -12.32 -17.22 -15.25
CA HIS A 100 -11.68 -17.85 -16.41
C HIS A 100 -10.60 -18.84 -16.02
N SER A 101 -10.16 -18.80 -14.77
CA SER A 101 -9.28 -19.78 -14.20
C SER A 101 -9.93 -21.16 -14.10
N PHE A 102 -11.27 -21.23 -14.11
CA PHE A 102 -11.99 -22.49 -13.98
C PHE A 102 -12.01 -23.31 -15.30
N GLU A 103 -11.92 -22.68 -16.47
CA GLU A 103 -12.19 -23.32 -17.76
C GLU A 103 -10.99 -23.96 -18.46
N GLY A 104 -9.80 -24.03 -17.86
CA GLY A 104 -8.72 -24.78 -18.50
C GLY A 104 -7.40 -24.03 -18.64
N ARG A 105 -6.37 -24.78 -18.66
CA ARG A 105 -5.02 -24.44 -18.31
C ARG A 105 -4.18 -23.77 -19.36
N ASP A 106 -4.24 -24.26 -20.57
CA ASP A 106 -3.39 -23.79 -21.65
C ASP A 106 -3.86 -22.45 -22.21
N GLN A 107 -5.12 -22.13 -21.95
CA GLN A 107 -5.76 -20.88 -22.30
C GLN A 107 -5.59 -19.81 -21.19
N HIS A 108 -5.35 -20.23 -19.96
CA HIS A 108 -5.44 -19.34 -18.79
C HIS A 108 -4.49 -18.14 -18.83
N ALA A 109 -3.22 -18.34 -19.17
CA ALA A 109 -2.26 -17.23 -19.24
C ALA A 109 -2.62 -16.23 -20.36
N PHE A 110 -3.12 -16.76 -21.48
CA PHE A 110 -3.60 -15.95 -22.60
C PHE A 110 -4.87 -15.19 -22.23
N ASP A 111 -5.84 -15.87 -21.63
CA ASP A 111 -7.11 -15.26 -21.21
C ASP A 111 -6.90 -14.19 -20.12
N VAL A 112 -6.00 -14.44 -19.17
CA VAL A 112 -5.61 -13.44 -18.17
C VAL A 112 -4.96 -12.22 -18.82
N ALA A 113 -4.08 -12.43 -19.79
CA ALA A 113 -3.43 -11.32 -20.51
C ALA A 113 -4.45 -10.53 -21.35
N LEU A 114 -5.34 -11.22 -22.09
CA LEU A 114 -6.39 -10.61 -22.87
C LEU A 114 -7.37 -9.81 -22.00
N ARG A 115 -7.72 -10.33 -20.83
CA ARG A 115 -8.63 -9.65 -19.91
C ARG A 115 -8.03 -8.48 -19.21
N ARG A 116 -6.73 -8.55 -18.88
CA ARG A 116 -6.01 -7.36 -18.44
C ARG A 116 -6.09 -6.28 -19.50
N GLN A 117 -5.87 -6.64 -20.74
CA GLN A 117 -5.98 -5.70 -21.86
C GLN A 117 -7.41 -5.14 -21.99
N GLU A 118 -8.44 -5.99 -21.96
CA GLU A 118 -9.85 -5.56 -22.00
C GLU A 118 -10.21 -4.68 -20.79
N PHE A 119 -9.75 -5.05 -19.60
CA PHE A 119 -9.94 -4.28 -18.39
C PHE A 119 -9.28 -2.91 -18.52
N ASP A 120 -8.02 -2.87 -18.97
CA ASP A 120 -7.27 -1.62 -19.16
C ASP A 120 -7.90 -0.75 -20.24
N GLN A 121 -8.35 -1.35 -21.34
CA GLN A 121 -9.08 -0.64 -22.40
C GLN A 121 -10.38 0.00 -21.89
N LYS A 122 -11.08 -0.68 -21.01
CA LYS A 122 -12.35 -0.20 -20.44
C LYS A 122 -12.16 0.82 -19.33
N TRP A 123 -11.16 0.61 -18.46
CA TRP A 123 -11.03 1.30 -17.20
C TRP A 123 -9.74 2.11 -17.04
N GLY A 124 -8.80 1.97 -17.99
CA GLY A 124 -7.50 2.65 -17.93
C GLY A 124 -7.67 4.16 -17.83
N PHE A 125 -6.84 4.77 -16.99
CA PHE A 125 -6.82 6.22 -16.75
C PHE A 125 -5.39 6.67 -16.47
N GLN A 126 -4.94 7.71 -17.16
CA GLN A 126 -3.59 8.29 -16.99
C GLN A 126 -3.60 9.73 -16.46
N GLY A 127 -4.77 10.24 -16.10
CA GLY A 127 -4.89 11.55 -15.49
C GLY A 127 -4.44 11.54 -14.02
N TRP A 128 -4.45 12.70 -13.39
CA TRP A 128 -4.11 12.81 -11.98
C TRP A 128 -5.20 12.21 -11.07
N LEU A 129 -4.77 11.65 -9.97
CA LEU A 129 -5.60 11.11 -8.89
C LEU A 129 -5.18 11.70 -7.54
N GLY A 130 -5.98 11.48 -6.51
CA GLY A 130 -5.77 12.07 -5.20
C GLY A 130 -6.51 13.39 -5.02
N HIS A 131 -5.89 14.36 -4.39
CA HIS A 131 -6.45 15.70 -4.24
C HIS A 131 -5.62 16.76 -4.96
N LYS A 132 -6.28 17.73 -5.58
CA LYS A 132 -5.68 18.93 -6.12
C LYS A 132 -6.18 20.12 -5.33
N TYR A 133 -5.30 20.68 -4.51
CA TYR A 133 -5.62 21.81 -3.67
C TYR A 133 -5.47 23.12 -4.42
N GLU A 134 -6.47 23.98 -4.30
CA GLU A 134 -6.42 25.40 -4.59
C GLU A 134 -7.04 26.16 -3.42
N LYS A 135 -6.55 27.37 -3.15
CA LYS A 135 -7.14 28.20 -2.10
C LYS A 135 -8.59 28.56 -2.47
N GLY A 136 -9.53 28.04 -1.70
CA GLY A 136 -10.96 28.22 -1.98
C GLY A 136 -11.65 27.08 -2.68
N ALA A 137 -10.93 26.13 -3.28
CA ALA A 137 -11.50 24.91 -3.84
C ALA A 137 -10.50 23.76 -3.82
N THR A 138 -10.95 22.56 -3.49
CA THR A 138 -10.14 21.34 -3.57
C THR A 138 -10.91 20.32 -4.36
N GLU A 139 -10.29 19.79 -5.40
CA GLU A 139 -10.83 18.68 -6.18
C GLU A 139 -10.24 17.35 -5.68
N PHE A 140 -11.09 16.32 -5.61
CA PHE A 140 -10.72 14.96 -5.21
C PHE A 140 -11.06 14.00 -6.33
N ARG A 141 -10.13 13.08 -6.62
CA ARG A 141 -10.33 12.00 -7.60
C ARG A 141 -9.87 10.68 -7.06
N LEU A 142 -10.71 9.66 -7.20
CA LEU A 142 -10.39 8.27 -6.86
C LEU A 142 -10.68 7.38 -8.08
N TRP A 143 -9.71 6.59 -8.50
CA TRP A 143 -9.95 5.52 -9.46
C TRP A 143 -10.45 4.28 -8.71
N SER A 144 -11.69 3.91 -8.96
CA SER A 144 -12.35 2.73 -8.40
C SER A 144 -13.40 2.23 -9.37
N PRO A 145 -12.98 1.53 -10.43
CA PRO A 145 -13.82 1.18 -11.57
C PRO A 145 -15.01 0.30 -11.21
N LEU A 146 -14.81 -0.61 -10.25
CA LEU A 146 -15.83 -1.57 -9.83
C LEU A 146 -16.75 -1.06 -8.71
N ALA A 147 -16.46 0.11 -8.14
CA ALA A 147 -17.31 0.68 -7.11
C ALA A 147 -18.69 1.07 -7.68
N ARG A 148 -19.74 0.80 -6.92
CA ARG A 148 -21.12 1.24 -7.24
C ARG A 148 -21.38 2.68 -6.80
N ARG A 149 -20.74 3.08 -5.71
CA ARG A 149 -20.84 4.41 -5.12
C ARG A 149 -19.57 4.76 -4.37
N VAL A 150 -19.17 6.04 -4.45
CA VAL A 150 -18.07 6.59 -3.66
C VAL A 150 -18.52 7.87 -2.98
N GLN A 151 -18.07 8.06 -1.75
CA GLN A 151 -18.29 9.26 -0.96
C GLN A 151 -16.97 9.76 -0.40
N LEU A 152 -16.81 11.08 -0.36
CA LEU A 152 -15.72 11.74 0.33
C LEU A 152 -16.14 12.03 1.78
N LEU A 153 -15.32 11.61 2.73
CA LEU A 153 -15.49 11.88 4.16
C LEU A 153 -14.52 12.97 4.58
N LEU A 154 -15.01 14.14 4.98
CA LEU A 154 -14.20 15.25 5.48
C LEU A 154 -14.33 15.38 6.99
N PHE A 155 -13.21 15.39 7.69
CA PHE A 155 -13.16 15.46 9.15
C PHE A 155 -12.72 16.86 9.60
N LYS A 156 -13.59 17.59 10.29
CA LYS A 156 -13.18 18.82 10.98
C LYS A 156 -12.17 18.51 12.07
N LYS A 157 -11.24 19.40 12.31
CA LYS A 157 -10.25 19.28 13.39
C LYS A 157 -10.95 18.96 14.72
N GLY A 158 -10.52 17.89 15.39
CA GLY A 158 -11.10 17.42 16.65
C GLY A 158 -12.43 16.64 16.52
N SER A 159 -13.02 16.50 15.34
CA SER A 159 -14.26 15.76 15.13
C SER A 159 -13.99 14.32 14.68
N LYS A 160 -14.67 13.37 15.34
CA LYS A 160 -14.71 11.96 14.89
C LYS A 160 -15.75 11.73 13.79
N LYS A 161 -16.78 12.59 13.69
CA LYS A 161 -17.85 12.47 12.70
C LYS A 161 -17.49 13.23 11.43
N PRO A 162 -17.45 12.56 10.26
CA PRO A 162 -17.17 13.23 9.00
C PRO A 162 -18.38 13.99 8.45
N LYS A 163 -18.13 15.03 7.66
CA LYS A 163 -19.07 15.51 6.67
C LYS A 163 -18.95 14.60 5.45
N ILE A 164 -20.07 13.98 5.05
CA ILE A 164 -20.16 13.08 3.91
C ILE A 164 -20.54 13.86 2.66
N ILE A 165 -19.76 13.71 1.58
CA ILE A 165 -19.99 14.36 0.30
C ILE A 165 -20.06 13.28 -0.78
N LYS A 166 -21.11 13.31 -1.61
CA LYS A 166 -21.26 12.40 -2.75
C LYS A 166 -20.20 12.72 -3.80
N MET A 167 -19.60 11.68 -4.38
CA MET A 167 -18.74 11.79 -5.53
C MET A 167 -19.49 11.36 -6.78
N SER A 168 -19.18 11.96 -7.91
CA SER A 168 -19.75 11.63 -9.21
C SER A 168 -18.79 10.77 -10.00
N ARG A 169 -19.32 9.74 -10.65
CA ARG A 169 -18.55 8.89 -11.56
C ARG A 169 -18.36 9.58 -12.90
N GLY A 170 -17.18 9.52 -13.46
CA GLY A 170 -16.91 9.97 -14.81
C GLY A 170 -17.63 9.10 -15.86
N THR A 171 -17.96 9.69 -16.98
CA THR A 171 -18.73 9.04 -18.04
C THR A 171 -17.98 8.95 -19.37
N SER A 172 -16.82 9.58 -19.50
CA SER A 172 -16.06 9.59 -20.75
C SER A 172 -15.43 8.23 -20.99
N VAL A 173 -15.69 7.69 -22.18
CA VAL A 173 -15.02 6.53 -22.75
C VAL A 173 -14.31 7.01 -24.01
N ASN A 174 -12.98 6.99 -23.99
CA ASN A 174 -12.17 7.37 -25.13
C ASN A 174 -11.79 6.11 -25.90
N LYS A 175 -12.26 5.99 -27.14
CA LYS A 175 -12.02 4.81 -27.97
C LYS A 175 -10.59 4.77 -28.54
N ASP A 176 -9.99 5.93 -28.74
CA ASP A 176 -8.66 6.05 -29.34
C ASP A 176 -7.54 6.07 -28.27
N ARG A 177 -7.90 6.57 -27.09
CA ARG A 177 -7.00 6.71 -25.95
C ARG A 177 -7.67 6.18 -24.67
N HIS A 178 -7.86 4.86 -24.61
CA HIS A 178 -8.54 4.19 -23.51
C HIS A 178 -7.94 4.52 -22.14
N GLU A 179 -6.65 4.80 -22.07
CA GLU A 179 -5.95 5.23 -20.86
C GLU A 179 -6.43 6.59 -20.30
N MET A 180 -7.22 7.33 -21.08
CA MET A 180 -7.85 8.59 -20.67
C MET A 180 -9.33 8.45 -20.28
N ASN A 181 -9.85 7.23 -20.19
CA ASN A 181 -11.23 6.97 -19.80
C ASN A 181 -11.48 7.43 -18.35
N THR A 182 -12.48 8.29 -18.17
CA THR A 182 -12.88 8.72 -16.81
C THR A 182 -13.92 7.80 -16.18
N HIS A 183 -14.41 6.80 -16.90
CA HIS A 183 -15.51 5.92 -16.47
C HIS A 183 -15.21 5.16 -15.16
N GLY A 184 -13.93 4.86 -14.87
CA GLY A 184 -13.49 4.28 -13.59
C GLY A 184 -13.17 5.30 -12.48
N VAL A 185 -13.29 6.60 -12.77
CA VAL A 185 -12.86 7.69 -11.87
C VAL A 185 -14.07 8.32 -11.19
N TRP A 186 -13.97 8.51 -9.90
CA TRP A 186 -14.93 9.23 -9.07
C TRP A 186 -14.34 10.57 -8.68
N SER A 187 -15.11 11.65 -8.79
CA SER A 187 -14.64 12.99 -8.49
C SER A 187 -15.66 13.84 -7.75
N THR A 188 -15.15 14.83 -7.01
CA THR A 188 -15.95 15.89 -6.40
C THR A 188 -15.08 17.11 -6.13
N THR A 189 -15.67 18.30 -6.17
CA THR A 189 -14.99 19.56 -5.82
C THR A 189 -15.66 20.18 -4.60
N VAL A 190 -14.86 20.54 -3.62
CA VAL A 190 -15.32 21.24 -2.41
C VAL A 190 -14.84 22.66 -2.44
N LYS A 191 -15.78 23.61 -2.56
CA LYS A 191 -15.50 25.06 -2.62
C LYS A 191 -15.21 25.61 -1.23
N LYS A 192 -14.03 25.31 -0.68
CA LYS A 192 -13.50 25.78 0.59
C LYS A 192 -11.99 25.63 0.61
N ASP A 193 -11.33 26.43 1.44
CA ASP A 193 -9.97 26.14 1.85
C ASP A 193 -9.95 24.92 2.77
N LEU A 194 -9.29 23.85 2.30
CA LEU A 194 -9.21 22.58 3.01
C LEU A 194 -7.77 22.22 3.44
N ASP A 195 -6.83 23.15 3.36
CA ASP A 195 -5.45 22.87 3.81
C ASP A 195 -5.42 22.36 5.25
N GLY A 196 -4.79 21.21 5.46
CA GLY A 196 -4.72 20.51 6.75
C GLY A 196 -5.99 19.77 7.18
N VAL A 197 -7.03 19.72 6.33
CA VAL A 197 -8.26 18.96 6.61
C VAL A 197 -8.04 17.48 6.34
N ALA A 198 -8.41 16.63 7.30
CA ALA A 198 -8.34 15.19 7.15
C ALA A 198 -9.51 14.65 6.32
N TYR A 199 -9.24 13.64 5.50
CA TYR A 199 -10.26 13.00 4.68
C TYR A 199 -10.00 11.51 4.48
N GLN A 200 -11.06 10.80 4.06
CA GLN A 200 -11.04 9.40 3.58
C GLN A 200 -12.03 9.26 2.42
N PHE A 201 -11.91 8.18 1.68
CA PHE A 201 -12.94 7.74 0.75
C PHE A 201 -13.74 6.60 1.35
N ARG A 202 -15.06 6.64 1.19
CA ARG A 202 -15.97 5.53 1.46
C ARG A 202 -16.38 4.91 0.15
N VAL A 203 -15.97 3.67 -0.07
CA VAL A 203 -16.17 2.94 -1.31
C VAL A 203 -17.20 1.84 -1.08
N TYR A 204 -18.23 1.81 -1.90
CA TYR A 204 -19.29 0.79 -1.87
C TYR A 204 -19.11 -0.11 -3.11
N HIS A 205 -18.90 -1.38 -2.88
CA HIS A 205 -18.95 -2.41 -3.93
C HIS A 205 -20.33 -3.03 -4.04
N GLU A 206 -21.08 -3.03 -2.95
CA GLU A 206 -22.50 -3.41 -2.84
C GLU A 206 -23.28 -2.30 -2.13
N GLU A 207 -24.61 -2.40 -2.11
CA GLU A 207 -25.44 -1.33 -1.52
C GLU A 207 -25.22 -1.17 -0.01
N SER A 208 -25.07 -2.29 0.69
CA SER A 208 -24.93 -2.33 2.16
C SER A 208 -23.51 -2.45 2.65
N PHE A 209 -22.56 -2.87 1.79
CA PHE A 209 -21.17 -3.09 2.16
C PHE A 209 -20.27 -1.95 1.65
N TYR A 210 -19.59 -1.30 2.59
CA TYR A 210 -18.62 -0.26 2.27
C TYR A 210 -17.32 -0.43 3.07
N GLN A 211 -16.26 0.17 2.54
CA GLN A 211 -14.99 0.30 3.20
C GLN A 211 -14.54 1.76 3.20
N ASP A 212 -14.12 2.25 4.36
CA ASP A 212 -13.46 3.55 4.49
C ASP A 212 -11.96 3.35 4.27
N THR A 213 -11.39 4.10 3.33
CA THR A 213 -9.98 3.97 2.95
C THR A 213 -9.29 5.31 2.91
N ARG A 214 -7.99 5.31 3.19
CA ARG A 214 -7.10 6.43 2.89
C ARG A 214 -6.97 6.59 1.37
N ASP A 215 -6.58 7.78 0.96
CA ASP A 215 -6.28 8.04 -0.44
C ASP A 215 -4.95 7.38 -0.82
N PRO A 216 -4.92 6.49 -1.82
CA PRO A 216 -3.67 5.89 -2.29
C PRO A 216 -2.64 6.89 -2.79
N TYR A 217 -3.08 8.09 -3.18
CA TYR A 217 -2.24 9.19 -3.64
C TYR A 217 -1.96 10.24 -2.56
N SER A 218 -2.29 9.94 -1.32
CA SER A 218 -1.99 10.84 -0.21
C SER A 218 -0.49 11.01 -0.03
N ILE A 219 -0.06 12.26 0.22
CA ILE A 219 1.33 12.60 0.55
C ILE A 219 1.52 12.92 2.02
N ALA A 220 0.43 13.04 2.79
CA ALA A 220 0.45 13.28 4.22
C ALA A 220 -0.73 12.61 4.91
N LEU A 221 -0.54 12.22 6.16
CA LEU A 221 -1.55 11.59 7.00
C LEU A 221 -1.83 12.43 8.25
N SER A 222 -3.01 12.22 8.85
CA SER A 222 -3.32 12.69 10.18
C SER A 222 -2.35 12.13 11.23
N LEU A 223 -2.26 12.76 12.40
CA LEU A 223 -1.33 12.35 13.46
C LEU A 223 -1.53 10.91 13.96
N ASP A 224 -2.73 10.38 13.81
CA ASP A 224 -3.07 8.98 14.13
C ASP A 224 -2.84 8.01 12.95
N ASN A 225 -2.28 8.47 11.83
CA ASN A 225 -2.05 7.76 10.57
C ASN A 225 -3.31 7.13 9.93
N LYS A 226 -4.52 7.48 10.43
CA LYS A 226 -5.76 6.84 9.98
C LYS A 226 -6.43 7.53 8.81
N LYS A 227 -6.06 8.78 8.52
CA LYS A 227 -6.71 9.59 7.49
C LYS A 227 -5.69 10.31 6.64
N SER A 228 -6.01 10.51 5.38
CA SER A 228 -5.26 11.37 4.48
C SER A 228 -5.46 12.84 4.85
N LEU A 229 -4.48 13.68 4.55
CA LEU A 229 -4.57 15.14 4.74
C LEU A 229 -4.57 15.84 3.38
N VAL A 230 -5.42 16.85 3.26
CA VAL A 230 -5.29 17.84 2.18
C VAL A 230 -4.08 18.72 2.50
N VAL A 231 -3.22 18.89 1.53
CA VAL A 231 -1.98 19.68 1.70
C VAL A 231 -1.89 20.74 0.63
N ASN A 232 -1.60 21.96 1.06
CA ASN A 232 -1.21 23.05 0.15
C ASN A 232 0.24 22.82 -0.30
N PRO A 233 0.52 22.46 -1.55
CA PRO A 233 1.88 22.15 -2.01
C PRO A 233 2.82 23.34 -1.96
N GLN A 234 2.30 24.58 -2.05
CA GLN A 234 3.12 25.79 -1.98
C GLN A 234 3.77 25.99 -0.60
N ARG A 235 3.13 25.45 0.46
CA ARG A 235 3.69 25.51 1.82
C ARG A 235 4.84 24.52 2.04
N LEU A 236 4.95 23.53 1.18
CA LEU A 236 5.94 22.47 1.29
C LEU A 236 7.24 22.78 0.55
N VAL A 237 7.24 23.77 -0.32
CA VAL A 237 8.43 24.13 -1.08
C VAL A 237 9.49 24.75 -0.17
N PRO A 238 10.65 24.08 0.04
CA PRO A 238 11.70 24.62 0.89
C PRO A 238 12.29 25.92 0.30
N ARG A 239 12.73 26.80 1.17
CA ARG A 239 13.45 28.02 0.73
C ARG A 239 14.69 27.65 -0.08
N GLY A 240 14.79 28.16 -1.29
CA GLY A 240 15.91 27.90 -2.20
C GLY A 240 15.77 26.69 -3.09
N TYR A 241 14.64 25.95 -3.01
CA TYR A 241 14.36 24.79 -3.85
C TYR A 241 14.51 25.10 -5.34
N GLU A 242 14.03 26.24 -5.82
CA GLU A 242 14.16 26.65 -7.22
C GLU A 242 15.62 26.77 -7.70
N LYS A 243 16.54 27.14 -6.80
CA LYS A 243 17.97 27.21 -7.15
C LYS A 243 18.55 25.82 -7.38
N VAL A 244 18.12 24.83 -6.57
CA VAL A 244 18.59 23.44 -6.67
C VAL A 244 18.03 22.78 -7.92
N THR A 245 16.76 22.97 -8.23
CA THR A 245 16.11 22.36 -9.41
C THR A 245 16.64 22.89 -10.74
N LYS A 246 17.17 24.11 -10.76
CA LYS A 246 17.82 24.68 -11.95
C LYS A 246 19.27 24.18 -12.16
N GLN A 247 19.88 23.55 -11.17
CA GLN A 247 21.22 22.98 -11.31
C GLN A 247 21.15 21.71 -12.17
N LYS A 248 21.88 21.70 -13.29
CA LYS A 248 22.08 20.49 -14.07
C LYS A 248 22.94 19.52 -13.27
N ALA A 249 22.42 18.37 -12.94
CA ALA A 249 23.17 17.36 -12.23
C ALA A 249 24.32 16.83 -13.13
N SER A 250 25.54 16.97 -12.66
CA SER A 250 26.76 16.53 -13.39
C SER A 250 26.77 15.02 -13.68
N TRP A 251 26.08 14.23 -12.85
CA TRP A 251 25.98 12.77 -12.99
C TRP A 251 25.18 12.33 -14.22
N ARG A 252 24.35 13.18 -14.84
CA ARG A 252 23.64 12.84 -16.09
C ARG A 252 24.56 12.47 -17.25
N LYS A 253 25.85 12.78 -17.17
CA LYS A 253 26.87 12.40 -18.13
C LYS A 253 27.69 11.17 -17.70
N ALA A 254 27.45 10.62 -16.50
CA ALA A 254 28.16 9.48 -16.00
C ALA A 254 27.66 8.19 -16.65
N ASN A 255 28.59 7.33 -17.04
CA ASN A 255 28.30 5.96 -17.44
C ASN A 255 27.72 5.20 -16.22
N ALA A 256 26.76 4.31 -16.43
CA ALA A 256 26.21 3.46 -15.38
C ALA A 256 27.31 2.67 -14.63
N CYS A 257 28.34 2.22 -15.35
CA CYS A 257 29.49 1.51 -14.78
C CYS A 257 30.39 2.35 -13.85
N SER A 258 30.25 3.67 -13.85
CA SER A 258 30.97 4.58 -12.93
C SER A 258 30.17 4.94 -11.68
N SER A 259 29.00 4.32 -11.50
CA SER A 259 28.15 4.56 -10.34
C SER A 259 28.68 3.84 -9.10
N VAL A 260 28.85 4.59 -8.01
CA VAL A 260 29.20 4.06 -6.70
C VAL A 260 28.03 4.36 -5.76
N ILE A 261 27.32 3.31 -5.36
CA ILE A 261 26.05 3.41 -4.63
C ILE A 261 26.28 3.04 -3.16
N CYS A 262 25.78 3.86 -2.25
CA CYS A 262 25.67 3.52 -0.83
C CYS A 262 24.20 3.25 -0.51
N GLU A 263 23.87 2.04 -0.11
CA GLU A 263 22.57 1.75 0.50
C GLU A 263 22.62 2.04 1.99
N MET A 264 21.57 2.71 2.51
CA MET A 264 21.52 3.03 3.92
C MET A 264 20.09 3.10 4.46
N HIS A 265 19.93 2.69 5.72
CA HIS A 265 18.72 2.98 6.48
C HIS A 265 18.80 4.38 7.08
N LEU A 266 17.78 5.21 6.85
CA LEU A 266 17.80 6.63 7.20
C LEU A 266 18.07 6.88 8.70
N ARG A 267 17.39 6.11 9.58
CA ARG A 267 17.57 6.22 11.02
C ARG A 267 18.98 5.81 11.43
N ASP A 268 19.44 4.66 10.97
CA ASP A 268 20.69 4.04 11.45
C ASP A 268 21.91 4.83 11.02
N PHE A 269 21.81 5.52 9.90
CA PHE A 269 22.89 6.38 9.39
C PHE A 269 23.33 7.48 10.37
N SER A 270 22.41 7.96 11.24
CA SER A 270 22.72 9.10 12.11
C SER A 270 22.26 8.94 13.57
N ILE A 271 21.67 7.81 13.96
CA ILE A 271 21.07 7.65 15.30
C ILE A 271 22.09 7.52 16.41
N SER A 272 23.31 7.04 16.12
CA SER A 272 24.36 6.84 17.12
C SER A 272 24.71 8.14 17.85
N GLU A 273 24.97 8.04 19.15
CA GLU A 273 25.45 9.15 19.95
C GLU A 273 26.81 9.66 19.49
N THR A 274 27.62 8.81 18.91
CA THR A 274 28.94 9.12 18.39
C THR A 274 28.92 9.64 16.94
N SER A 275 27.75 9.76 16.31
CA SER A 275 27.63 10.22 14.92
C SER A 275 28.06 11.69 14.72
N GLY A 276 28.18 12.47 15.79
CA GLY A 276 28.41 13.91 15.69
C GLY A 276 27.19 14.72 15.25
N VAL A 277 26.10 14.05 14.93
CA VAL A 277 24.84 14.71 14.55
C VAL A 277 24.16 15.31 15.77
N LYS A 278 23.62 16.53 15.62
CA LYS A 278 22.85 17.22 16.67
C LYS A 278 21.78 16.28 17.24
N LYS A 279 21.70 16.15 18.57
CA LYS A 279 20.81 15.22 19.28
C LYS A 279 19.36 15.24 18.76
N SER A 280 18.81 16.42 18.48
CA SER A 280 17.43 16.58 17.97
C SER A 280 17.24 16.14 16.50
N TYR A 281 18.33 15.85 15.77
CA TYR A 281 18.31 15.44 14.37
C TYR A 281 18.74 13.99 14.16
N ARG A 282 19.24 13.31 15.20
CA ARG A 282 19.67 11.91 15.10
C ARG A 282 18.54 11.02 14.63
N GLY A 283 18.80 10.19 13.65
CA GLY A 283 17.83 9.25 13.07
C GLY A 283 16.74 9.91 12.22
N THR A 284 16.92 11.17 11.79
CA THR A 284 15.92 11.91 11.01
C THR A 284 16.43 12.31 9.63
N TYR A 285 15.50 12.75 8.75
CA TYR A 285 15.84 13.35 7.44
C TYR A 285 16.87 14.48 7.57
N LEU A 286 16.71 15.37 8.57
CA LEU A 286 17.65 16.47 8.82
C LEU A 286 19.02 15.96 9.28
N GLY A 287 19.05 14.89 10.07
CA GLY A 287 20.30 14.29 10.53
C GLY A 287 21.09 13.65 9.38
N ALA A 288 20.41 13.02 8.43
CA ALA A 288 21.05 12.44 7.25
C ALA A 288 21.70 13.51 6.34
N CYS A 289 21.17 14.74 6.35
CA CYS A 289 21.66 15.86 5.54
C CYS A 289 22.60 16.81 6.30
N GLN A 290 22.84 16.59 7.60
CA GLN A 290 23.68 17.49 8.41
C GLN A 290 25.14 17.42 7.96
N LYS A 291 25.73 18.59 7.70
CA LYS A 291 27.14 18.75 7.32
C LYS A 291 28.03 19.06 8.52
N GLY A 292 29.34 18.88 8.38
CA GLY A 292 30.34 19.22 9.38
C GLY A 292 30.37 18.28 10.59
N THR A 293 29.75 17.10 10.48
CA THR A 293 29.68 16.14 11.59
C THR A 293 31.00 15.37 11.73
N LYS A 294 31.39 15.13 12.99
CA LYS A 294 32.58 14.36 13.35
C LYS A 294 32.28 13.50 14.57
N ASN A 295 32.94 12.35 14.66
CA ASN A 295 32.91 11.53 15.87
C ASN A 295 33.80 12.10 16.97
N ALA A 296 33.85 11.44 18.13
CA ALA A 296 34.67 11.85 19.26
C ALA A 296 36.19 11.84 18.98
N HIS A 297 36.64 11.10 17.96
CA HIS A 297 38.03 11.03 17.53
C HIS A 297 38.40 12.08 16.47
N GLY A 298 37.43 12.89 16.05
CA GLY A 298 37.62 13.92 15.03
C GLY A 298 37.43 13.44 13.60
N ASP A 299 37.07 12.16 13.39
CA ASP A 299 36.83 11.61 12.06
C ASP A 299 35.52 12.16 11.49
N VAL A 300 35.54 12.43 10.17
CA VAL A 300 34.36 12.90 9.44
C VAL A 300 33.29 11.81 9.38
N THR A 301 32.07 12.17 9.71
CA THR A 301 30.89 11.28 9.72
C THR A 301 29.78 11.79 8.82
N GLY A 302 28.67 11.05 8.72
CA GLY A 302 27.43 11.50 8.10
C GLY A 302 27.57 11.86 6.63
N PHE A 303 26.86 12.92 6.22
CA PHE A 303 26.80 13.36 4.83
C PHE A 303 28.18 13.65 4.21
N ASP A 304 29.08 14.29 4.94
CA ASP A 304 30.41 14.62 4.44
C ASP A 304 31.32 13.38 4.30
N TYR A 305 31.08 12.34 5.11
CA TYR A 305 31.74 11.05 4.95
C TYR A 305 31.37 10.38 3.62
N LEU A 306 30.07 10.34 3.28
CA LEU A 306 29.62 9.79 1.99
C LEU A 306 30.29 10.51 0.81
N LYS A 307 30.36 11.83 0.89
CA LYS A 307 31.00 12.65 -0.13
C LYS A 307 32.51 12.38 -0.23
N ARG A 308 33.20 12.24 0.91
CA ARG A 308 34.64 11.94 0.98
C ARG A 308 34.96 10.57 0.41
N MET A 309 34.08 9.57 0.61
CA MET A 309 34.22 8.21 0.09
C MET A 309 33.94 8.09 -1.40
N GLY A 310 33.46 9.16 -2.05
CA GLY A 310 33.21 9.18 -3.49
C GLY A 310 31.90 8.53 -3.93
N TYR A 311 30.99 8.26 -3.00
CA TYR A 311 29.64 7.84 -3.35
C TYR A 311 28.94 8.93 -4.16
N ASN A 312 28.41 8.56 -5.31
CA ASN A 312 27.66 9.48 -6.16
C ASN A 312 26.14 9.20 -6.15
N TYR A 313 25.73 8.08 -5.56
CA TYR A 313 24.34 7.73 -5.29
C TYR A 313 24.15 7.24 -3.85
N VAL A 314 23.01 7.56 -3.30
CA VAL A 314 22.52 6.98 -2.05
C VAL A 314 21.19 6.32 -2.34
N GLN A 315 21.11 5.02 -2.06
CA GLN A 315 19.87 4.25 -2.07
C GLN A 315 19.35 4.19 -0.65
N LEU A 316 18.26 4.89 -0.40
CA LEU A 316 17.60 4.80 0.91
C LEU A 316 16.79 3.50 0.99
N GLN A 317 16.96 2.74 2.07
CA GLN A 317 15.96 1.76 2.47
C GLN A 317 14.62 2.49 2.70
N PRO A 318 13.46 1.78 2.64
CA PRO A 318 12.17 2.44 2.54
C PRO A 318 11.95 3.54 3.57
N VAL A 319 11.56 4.71 3.09
CA VAL A 319 11.23 5.88 3.91
C VAL A 319 9.75 6.23 3.85
N PHE A 320 8.94 5.36 3.26
CA PHE A 320 7.49 5.47 3.22
C PHE A 320 6.88 5.12 4.58
N ASP A 321 5.69 5.64 4.85
CA ASP A 321 4.90 5.23 6.02
C ASP A 321 4.62 3.72 5.95
N HIS A 322 5.11 3.00 6.95
CA HIS A 322 5.08 1.56 7.05
C HIS A 322 4.45 1.11 8.37
N HIS A 323 4.20 -0.17 8.49
CA HIS A 323 3.58 -0.75 9.67
C HIS A 323 4.36 -0.44 10.95
N LYS A 324 3.64 -0.08 12.02
CA LYS A 324 4.22 0.24 13.33
C LYS A 324 3.89 -0.86 14.34
N THR A 325 4.92 -1.52 14.83
CA THR A 325 4.80 -2.50 15.91
C THR A 325 5.34 -1.90 17.20
N TYR A 326 4.64 -2.13 18.30
CA TYR A 326 5.03 -1.64 19.62
C TYR A 326 5.24 -2.81 20.57
N ASP A 327 6.21 -2.67 21.47
CA ASP A 327 6.38 -3.63 22.57
C ASP A 327 5.28 -3.46 23.63
N LYS A 328 5.35 -4.32 24.67
CA LYS A 328 4.40 -4.30 25.79
C LYS A 328 4.37 -2.98 26.58
N ASP A 329 5.43 -2.20 26.52
CA ASP A 329 5.60 -0.94 27.20
C ASP A 329 5.23 0.26 26.30
N GLY A 330 4.72 -0.01 25.08
CA GLY A 330 4.31 1.00 24.10
C GLY A 330 5.46 1.66 23.36
N LYS A 331 6.67 1.10 23.40
CA LYS A 331 7.82 1.59 22.67
C LYS A 331 7.80 1.05 21.25
N LEU A 332 7.99 1.94 20.27
CA LEU A 332 8.09 1.57 18.86
C LEU A 332 9.27 0.63 18.63
N LEU A 333 9.00 -0.53 18.05
CA LEU A 333 10.01 -1.49 17.65
C LEU A 333 10.70 -1.05 16.37
N TYR A 334 11.92 -1.52 16.18
CA TYR A 334 12.69 -1.29 14.97
C TYR A 334 12.05 -2.01 13.77
N ASN A 335 11.94 -1.32 12.65
CA ASN A 335 11.43 -1.85 11.40
C ASN A 335 12.24 -1.27 10.23
N TRP A 336 12.61 -2.12 9.29
CA TRP A 336 13.35 -1.70 8.10
C TRP A 336 12.49 -0.95 7.08
N GLY A 337 11.16 -1.02 7.21
CA GLY A 337 10.21 -0.29 6.36
C GLY A 337 9.77 -1.02 5.09
N TYR A 338 10.08 -2.32 4.94
CA TYR A 338 9.69 -3.11 3.76
C TYR A 338 8.25 -3.63 3.80
N ASP A 339 7.43 -3.14 4.72
CA ASP A 339 6.00 -3.38 4.85
C ASP A 339 5.18 -2.07 4.75
N PRO A 340 5.26 -1.34 3.62
CA PRO A 340 4.64 -0.03 3.47
C PRO A 340 3.12 -0.11 3.57
N GLU A 341 2.53 0.82 4.33
CA GLU A 341 1.09 1.05 4.39
C GLU A 341 0.63 2.19 3.46
N ASN A 342 1.49 3.18 3.24
CA ASN A 342 1.21 4.34 2.40
C ASN A 342 2.44 4.74 1.58
N TYR A 343 2.52 4.25 0.35
CA TYR A 343 3.70 4.38 -0.53
C TYR A 343 4.11 5.82 -0.88
N ASN A 344 3.18 6.77 -0.87
CA ASN A 344 3.46 8.16 -1.25
C ASN A 344 3.65 9.09 -0.04
N VAL A 345 3.60 8.55 1.17
CA VAL A 345 3.71 9.31 2.41
C VAL A 345 5.09 9.08 3.02
N PRO A 346 5.94 10.11 3.12
CA PRO A 346 7.19 10.00 3.87
C PRO A 346 6.91 9.72 5.36
N ASP A 347 7.64 8.77 5.93
CA ASP A 347 7.37 8.33 7.30
C ASP A 347 7.73 9.42 8.31
N ARG A 348 6.74 9.76 9.14
CA ARG A 348 6.87 10.81 10.16
C ARG A 348 7.82 10.42 11.29
N GLN A 349 8.10 9.15 11.52
CA GLN A 349 9.09 8.74 12.53
C GLN A 349 10.49 9.29 12.24
N PHE A 350 10.80 9.56 10.97
CA PHE A 350 12.07 10.13 10.55
C PHE A 350 12.04 11.67 10.48
N ALA A 351 10.94 12.33 10.85
CA ALA A 351 10.89 13.78 10.96
C ALA A 351 11.47 14.28 12.29
N ALA A 352 12.17 15.41 12.28
CA ALA A 352 12.64 16.04 13.50
C ALA A 352 11.48 16.62 14.36
N ASP A 353 10.39 17.02 13.73
CA ASP A 353 9.13 17.40 14.37
C ASP A 353 8.03 16.39 14.03
N GLN A 354 7.91 15.37 14.85
CA GLN A 354 6.90 14.32 14.68
C GLN A 354 5.46 14.75 15.02
N LYS A 355 5.29 15.94 15.62
CA LYS A 355 3.96 16.50 15.91
C LYS A 355 3.38 17.28 14.74
N ASN A 356 4.19 17.59 13.74
CA ASN A 356 3.76 18.22 12.50
C ASN A 356 3.57 17.16 11.39
N PRO A 357 2.33 16.95 10.92
CA PRO A 357 2.04 15.88 9.94
C PRO A 357 2.66 16.12 8.56
N VAL A 358 3.11 17.35 8.27
CA VAL A 358 3.76 17.68 6.98
C VAL A 358 5.27 17.90 7.11
N ALA A 359 5.84 17.71 8.31
CA ALA A 359 7.28 17.88 8.51
C ALA A 359 8.17 16.89 7.71
N PRO A 360 7.72 15.68 7.37
CA PRO A 360 8.51 14.74 6.55
C PRO A 360 8.66 15.18 5.09
N ILE A 361 7.76 15.99 4.57
CA ILE A 361 7.71 16.45 3.18
C ILE A 361 8.62 17.69 3.01
#